data_f15731e6c234816a8b68e6b6f22bbf81
#
_entry.id   f15731e6c234816a8b68e6b6f22bbf81
#
_cell.length_a   1.000
_cell.length_b   1.000
_cell.length_c   1.000
_cell.angle_alpha   90.00
_cell.angle_beta   90.00
_cell.angle_gamma   90.00
#
_symmetry.space_group_name_H-M   'P 1'
#
loop_
_entity.id
_entity.type
_entity.pdbx_description
1 polymer ?
#
loop_
_entity_poly.entity_id
_entity_poly.type
_entity_poly.pdbx_seq_one_letter_code
_entity_poly.pdbx_strand_id
1 'polypeptide(L)'
;MIWPAIEKGWQDKDEEIHFFWGLAGKNVDKIRECIRFDKEWWYVDVGYLNVPFTRYPEPKVDWDRTYFRICKGNLHTIRGAVGDGTRLSKLESEGIDCQFKGWQTGDMTHFLLAPSSPTVTMHVNGMSVDKWIEVASEQIKQATFGTEFQEMPIKIRQKPRPGNQWWNTDIREELKGCQAMVTNMSLSAIDGILNMTPVLSHKRNIVSFIAGQHISKITKPMRPGHKTINEWLKMVVDNQFKLSEIADGTAYDLLMKQPNNHLKPEQIQEQIK
;
A
#
# COMPACT_ATOMS: atom_id res chain seq x y z
N MET A 1 -15.09 16.33 -5.35
CA MET A 1 -14.06 17.02 -4.55
C MET A 1 -12.67 16.85 -5.17
N ILE A 2 -12.16 15.63 -5.38
CA ILE A 2 -10.82 15.44 -5.98
C ILE A 2 -10.75 15.79 -7.46
N TRP A 3 -11.80 15.56 -8.23
CA TRP A 3 -11.83 15.81 -9.68
C TRP A 3 -11.58 17.29 -10.04
N PRO A 4 -12.26 18.27 -9.41
CA PRO A 4 -11.94 19.68 -9.66
C PRO A 4 -10.49 20.06 -9.32
N ALA A 5 -9.89 19.41 -8.31
CA ALA A 5 -8.50 19.65 -7.98
C ALA A 5 -7.54 19.07 -9.04
N ILE A 6 -7.83 17.86 -9.55
CA ILE A 6 -7.07 17.26 -10.65
C ILE A 6 -7.22 18.09 -11.93
N GLU A 7 -8.43 18.42 -12.32
CA GLU A 7 -8.69 19.26 -13.50
C GLU A 7 -7.91 20.57 -13.45
N LYS A 8 -7.89 21.22 -12.27
CA LYS A 8 -7.14 22.47 -12.07
C LYS A 8 -5.62 22.28 -12.11
N GLY A 9 -5.10 21.22 -11.47
CA GLY A 9 -3.66 20.98 -11.36
C GLY A 9 -3.03 20.34 -12.61
N TRP A 10 -3.83 19.75 -13.49
CA TRP A 10 -3.41 19.15 -14.77
C TRP A 10 -3.87 19.94 -15.99
N GLN A 11 -4.12 21.26 -15.84
CA GLN A 11 -4.42 22.15 -16.97
C GLN A 11 -3.25 22.19 -17.96
N ASP A 12 -3.56 22.31 -19.25
CA ASP A 12 -2.61 22.45 -20.36
C ASP A 12 -1.91 21.16 -20.83
N LYS A 13 -2.58 20.01 -20.76
CA LYS A 13 -2.07 18.77 -21.33
C LYS A 13 -2.84 18.39 -22.59
N ASP A 14 -2.12 18.25 -23.71
CA ASP A 14 -2.67 17.85 -25.02
C ASP A 14 -3.01 16.34 -25.10
N GLU A 15 -2.70 15.56 -24.05
CA GLU A 15 -2.89 14.12 -24.05
C GLU A 15 -4.14 13.70 -23.26
N GLU A 16 -4.87 12.73 -23.78
CA GLU A 16 -6.01 12.11 -23.10
C GLU A 16 -5.53 11.31 -21.89
N ILE A 17 -5.55 11.91 -20.71
CA ILE A 17 -5.14 11.29 -19.45
C ILE A 17 -6.37 10.74 -18.73
N HIS A 18 -6.33 9.45 -18.36
CA HIS A 18 -7.41 8.78 -17.65
C HIS A 18 -7.12 8.68 -16.14
N PHE A 19 -7.97 9.28 -15.31
CA PHE A 19 -7.90 9.16 -13.87
C PHE A 19 -8.98 8.24 -13.33
N PHE A 20 -8.60 7.33 -12.39
CA PHE A 20 -9.52 6.38 -11.77
C PHE A 20 -9.47 6.48 -10.25
N TRP A 21 -10.62 6.78 -9.63
CA TRP A 21 -10.78 6.77 -8.19
C TRP A 21 -11.09 5.35 -7.71
N GLY A 22 -10.11 4.71 -7.06
CA GLY A 22 -10.26 3.34 -6.57
C GLY A 22 -10.55 2.32 -7.67
N LEU A 23 -10.81 1.08 -7.26
CA LEU A 23 -11.16 -0.02 -8.16
C LEU A 23 -12.67 -0.34 -8.15
N ALA A 24 -13.52 0.58 -7.69
CA ALA A 24 -14.95 0.34 -7.61
C ALA A 24 -15.64 0.42 -8.98
N GLY A 25 -16.75 -0.28 -9.13
CA GLY A 25 -17.57 -0.25 -10.32
C GLY A 25 -16.83 -0.70 -11.58
N LYS A 26 -16.92 0.08 -12.64
CA LYS A 26 -16.31 -0.23 -13.96
C LYS A 26 -14.83 0.18 -14.07
N ASN A 27 -14.21 0.70 -13.00
CA ASN A 27 -12.83 1.20 -13.09
C ASN A 27 -11.83 0.10 -13.43
N VAL A 28 -12.00 -1.12 -12.90
CA VAL A 28 -11.13 -2.26 -13.24
C VAL A 28 -11.10 -2.53 -14.74
N ASP A 29 -12.28 -2.56 -15.37
CA ASP A 29 -12.39 -2.85 -16.80
C ASP A 29 -11.82 -1.73 -17.65
N LYS A 30 -12.07 -0.46 -17.27
CA LYS A 30 -11.48 0.70 -17.93
C LYS A 30 -9.94 0.76 -17.77
N ILE A 31 -9.42 0.41 -16.61
CA ILE A 31 -7.96 0.30 -16.40
C ILE A 31 -7.37 -0.79 -17.31
N ARG A 32 -8.02 -1.95 -17.41
CA ARG A 32 -7.61 -3.02 -18.32
C ARG A 32 -7.66 -2.59 -19.79
N GLU A 33 -8.66 -1.79 -20.15
CA GLU A 33 -8.76 -1.20 -21.48
C GLU A 33 -7.59 -0.23 -21.75
N CYS A 34 -7.27 0.67 -20.80
CA CYS A 34 -6.11 1.54 -20.91
C CYS A 34 -4.81 0.75 -21.09
N ILE A 35 -4.61 -0.31 -20.29
CA ILE A 35 -3.45 -1.19 -20.40
C ILE A 35 -3.41 -1.88 -21.78
N ARG A 36 -4.55 -2.39 -22.26
CA ARG A 36 -4.65 -3.08 -23.57
C ARG A 36 -4.32 -2.18 -24.75
N PHE A 37 -4.68 -0.90 -24.69
CA PHE A 37 -4.53 0.07 -25.78
C PHE A 37 -3.38 1.06 -25.54
N ASP A 38 -2.50 0.78 -24.56
CA ASP A 38 -1.34 1.61 -24.19
C ASP A 38 -1.71 3.10 -23.92
N LYS A 39 -2.89 3.31 -23.30
CA LYS A 39 -3.35 4.63 -22.91
C LYS A 39 -2.79 5.00 -21.55
N GLU A 40 -2.42 6.27 -21.38
CA GLU A 40 -1.98 6.78 -20.09
C GLU A 40 -3.12 6.75 -19.06
N TRP A 41 -2.85 6.20 -17.89
CA TRP A 41 -3.81 6.17 -16.79
C TRP A 41 -3.16 6.40 -15.43
N TRP A 42 -3.94 6.98 -14.54
CA TRP A 42 -3.54 7.30 -13.20
C TRP A 42 -4.56 6.76 -12.19
N TYR A 43 -4.06 6.13 -11.18
CA TYR A 43 -4.87 5.63 -10.07
C TYR A 43 -4.83 6.62 -8.91
N VAL A 44 -6.00 6.99 -8.42
CA VAL A 44 -6.18 7.90 -7.29
C VAL A 44 -6.91 7.18 -6.17
N ASP A 45 -6.39 7.26 -4.97
CA ASP A 45 -7.02 6.69 -3.78
C ASP A 45 -6.51 7.42 -2.53
N VAL A 46 -7.00 7.01 -1.37
CA VAL A 46 -6.53 7.51 -0.07
C VAL A 46 -5.03 7.36 0.05
N GLY A 47 -4.38 8.33 0.65
CA GLY A 47 -2.92 8.36 0.87
C GLY A 47 -2.39 7.20 1.70
N TYR A 48 -1.09 7.07 1.72
CA TYR A 48 -0.38 5.98 2.40
C TYR A 48 -0.40 6.15 3.93
N LEU A 49 -0.15 7.35 4.41
CA LEU A 49 -0.03 7.71 5.82
C LEU A 49 -1.15 8.68 6.22
N ASN A 50 -2.39 8.21 6.19
CA ASN A 50 -3.54 9.10 6.34
C ASN A 50 -4.69 8.46 7.14
N VAL A 51 -4.34 7.50 7.94
CA VAL A 51 -5.25 6.55 8.56
C VAL A 51 -6.34 7.15 9.45
N PRO A 52 -6.14 8.24 10.23
CA PRO A 52 -7.18 8.72 11.14
C PRO A 52 -8.44 9.22 10.45
N PHE A 53 -8.34 9.64 9.17
CA PHE A 53 -9.40 10.37 8.50
C PHE A 53 -10.30 9.53 7.60
N THR A 54 -9.96 8.26 7.36
CA THR A 54 -10.61 7.49 6.31
C THR A 54 -11.17 6.14 6.73
N ARG A 55 -10.92 5.68 7.94
CA ARG A 55 -11.25 4.30 8.35
C ARG A 55 -12.48 4.14 9.22
N TYR A 56 -13.02 5.21 9.78
CA TYR A 56 -14.13 5.10 10.73
C TYR A 56 -15.37 5.87 10.27
N PRO A 57 -16.58 5.37 10.58
CA PRO A 57 -17.82 5.98 10.16
C PRO A 57 -18.04 7.36 10.76
N GLU A 58 -17.22 7.79 11.70
CA GLU A 58 -17.27 9.12 12.31
C GLU A 58 -15.91 9.50 12.87
N PRO A 59 -15.53 10.74 12.77
CA PRO A 59 -16.25 11.96 12.39
C PRO A 59 -16.16 12.23 10.88
N LYS A 60 -16.82 13.30 10.42
CA LYS A 60 -16.75 13.78 9.03
C LYS A 60 -15.30 13.79 8.56
N VAL A 61 -15.03 13.12 7.43
CA VAL A 61 -13.71 13.12 6.82
C VAL A 61 -13.28 14.57 6.57
N ASP A 62 -12.18 14.97 7.18
CA ASP A 62 -11.57 16.27 6.89
C ASP A 62 -10.78 16.15 5.59
N TRP A 63 -11.42 16.49 4.50
CA TRP A 63 -10.85 16.39 3.17
C TRP A 63 -9.65 17.32 2.96
N ASP A 64 -9.59 18.45 3.61
CA ASP A 64 -8.50 19.42 3.48
C ASP A 64 -7.22 18.94 4.19
N ARG A 65 -7.39 18.08 5.19
CA ARG A 65 -6.27 17.43 5.89
C ARG A 65 -5.93 16.05 5.35
N THR A 66 -6.81 15.49 4.50
CA THR A 66 -6.63 14.16 3.93
C THR A 66 -5.57 14.18 2.83
N TYR A 67 -4.67 13.20 2.86
CA TYR A 67 -3.73 12.93 1.79
C TYR A 67 -4.30 11.91 0.81
N PHE A 68 -3.96 12.08 -0.46
CA PHE A 68 -4.33 11.19 -1.57
C PHE A 68 -3.08 10.72 -2.27
N ARG A 69 -2.99 9.43 -2.61
CA ARG A 69 -1.97 8.94 -3.52
C ARG A 69 -2.45 9.07 -4.95
N ILE A 70 -1.53 9.43 -5.82
CA ILE A 70 -1.74 9.49 -7.26
C ILE A 70 -0.62 8.68 -7.89
N CYS A 71 -0.96 7.58 -8.57
CA CYS A 71 0.00 6.61 -9.08
C CYS A 71 -0.18 6.41 -10.57
N LYS A 72 0.86 6.62 -11.36
CA LYS A 72 0.85 6.39 -12.81
C LYS A 72 0.96 4.90 -13.10
N GLY A 73 0.01 4.35 -13.85
CA GLY A 73 0.05 2.98 -14.35
C GLY A 73 0.03 1.86 -13.31
N ASN A 74 -0.25 2.16 -12.03
CA ASN A 74 -0.27 1.16 -10.96
C ASN A 74 -1.15 1.61 -9.77
N LEU A 75 -1.46 0.68 -8.86
CA LEU A 75 -2.22 0.96 -7.62
C LEU A 75 -1.37 1.57 -6.50
N HIS A 76 -0.06 1.35 -6.54
CA HIS A 76 0.91 1.94 -5.64
C HIS A 76 2.09 2.49 -6.44
N THR A 77 2.74 3.52 -5.93
CA THR A 77 4.03 3.94 -6.45
C THR A 77 5.06 2.84 -6.23
N ILE A 78 5.68 2.37 -7.30
CA ILE A 78 6.73 1.34 -7.24
C ILE A 78 8.13 1.94 -7.36
N ARG A 79 8.23 3.15 -7.88
CA ARG A 79 9.45 3.95 -7.91
C ARG A 79 9.00 5.39 -7.76
N GLY A 80 9.51 6.09 -6.81
CA GLY A 80 9.13 7.45 -6.56
C GLY A 80 10.33 8.34 -6.41
N ALA A 81 10.13 9.64 -6.62
CA ALA A 81 11.09 10.63 -6.19
C ALA A 81 11.29 10.47 -4.69
N VAL A 82 12.55 10.49 -4.27
CA VAL A 82 12.90 10.60 -2.87
C VAL A 82 13.31 12.04 -2.65
N GLY A 83 12.47 12.80 -1.93
CA GLY A 83 12.76 14.18 -1.57
C GLY A 83 13.82 14.29 -0.48
N ASP A 84 14.04 15.50 -0.05
CA ASP A 84 15.01 15.87 1.01
C ASP A 84 14.55 15.49 2.43
N GLY A 85 13.31 15.03 2.59
CA GLY A 85 12.68 14.72 3.88
C GLY A 85 11.80 15.83 4.46
N THR A 86 11.73 16.99 3.81
CA THR A 86 10.90 18.12 4.28
C THR A 86 9.43 17.71 4.39
N ARG A 87 8.91 16.93 3.45
CA ARG A 87 7.52 16.43 3.50
C ARG A 87 7.30 15.44 4.65
N LEU A 88 8.30 14.62 4.99
CA LEU A 88 8.23 13.71 6.14
C LEU A 88 8.13 14.51 7.44
N SER A 89 9.01 15.49 7.64
CA SER A 89 8.98 16.38 8.82
C SER A 89 7.65 17.15 8.92
N LYS A 90 7.06 17.55 7.78
CA LYS A 90 5.75 18.19 7.76
C LYS A 90 4.64 17.25 8.27
N LEU A 91 4.61 15.98 7.82
CA LEU A 91 3.63 15.01 8.31
C LEU A 91 3.77 14.77 9.81
N GLU A 92 4.99 14.64 10.31
CA GLU A 92 5.27 14.49 11.74
C GLU A 92 4.75 15.69 12.54
N SER A 93 4.97 16.92 12.06
CA SER A 93 4.46 18.14 12.68
C SER A 93 2.92 18.23 12.66
N GLU A 94 2.25 17.54 11.76
CA GLU A 94 0.79 17.40 11.69
C GLU A 94 0.25 16.28 12.60
N GLY A 95 1.13 15.62 13.37
CA GLY A 95 0.76 14.56 14.32
C GLY A 95 0.56 13.19 13.69
N ILE A 96 1.04 12.98 12.46
CA ILE A 96 1.01 11.67 11.81
C ILE A 96 2.23 10.87 12.27
N ASP A 97 2.00 9.77 13.01
CA ASP A 97 3.09 8.89 13.45
C ASP A 97 3.63 8.11 12.23
N CYS A 98 4.81 8.51 11.79
CA CYS A 98 5.52 7.90 10.68
C CYS A 98 6.98 7.55 11.05
N GLN A 99 7.30 7.45 12.34
CA GLN A 99 8.63 7.09 12.81
C GLN A 99 8.78 5.57 12.93
N PHE A 100 9.84 5.05 12.34
CA PHE A 100 10.24 3.66 12.55
C PHE A 100 11.03 3.53 13.87
N LYS A 101 10.51 2.71 14.79
CA LYS A 101 11.06 2.53 16.15
C LYS A 101 12.00 1.34 16.30
N GLY A 102 12.35 0.67 15.19
CA GLY A 102 13.13 -0.57 15.19
C GLY A 102 12.26 -1.80 14.94
N TRP A 103 12.84 -2.98 14.95
CA TRP A 103 12.12 -4.24 14.81
C TRP A 103 11.75 -4.81 16.18
N GLN A 104 10.60 -5.47 16.28
CA GLN A 104 10.21 -6.17 17.52
C GLN A 104 11.28 -7.19 17.92
N THR A 105 11.54 -7.25 19.20
CA THR A 105 12.37 -8.24 19.88
C THR A 105 11.52 -8.96 20.93
N GLY A 106 11.93 -10.17 21.33
CA GLY A 106 11.20 -11.00 22.31
C GLY A 106 10.41 -12.12 21.64
N ASP A 107 9.49 -12.71 22.40
CA ASP A 107 8.75 -13.88 21.96
C ASP A 107 7.72 -13.57 20.90
N MET A 108 7.89 -14.16 19.74
CA MET A 108 6.91 -14.08 18.65
C MET A 108 5.89 -15.20 18.82
N THR A 109 4.61 -14.85 18.67
CA THR A 109 3.50 -15.75 19.01
C THR A 109 2.66 -16.19 17.82
N HIS A 110 2.79 -15.52 16.67
CA HIS A 110 1.96 -15.80 15.50
C HIS A 110 2.49 -15.17 14.22
N PHE A 111 2.01 -15.66 13.09
CA PHE A 111 2.02 -14.98 11.80
C PHE A 111 0.69 -14.28 11.58
N LEU A 112 0.69 -13.17 10.82
CA LEU A 112 -0.52 -12.43 10.48
C LEU A 112 -0.76 -12.43 8.97
N LEU A 113 -1.91 -12.94 8.52
CA LEU A 113 -2.40 -12.76 7.16
C LEU A 113 -3.37 -11.59 7.10
N ALA A 114 -3.02 -10.56 6.32
CA ALA A 114 -3.86 -9.37 6.14
C ALA A 114 -4.13 -9.11 4.64
N PRO A 115 -5.10 -9.81 4.03
CA PRO A 115 -5.42 -9.67 2.63
C PRO A 115 -5.94 -8.26 2.30
N SER A 116 -5.79 -7.87 1.04
CA SER A 116 -6.45 -6.69 0.49
C SER A 116 -7.97 -6.90 0.37
N SER A 117 -8.69 -5.86 -0.04
CA SER A 117 -10.12 -5.98 -0.34
C SER A 117 -10.37 -7.00 -1.47
N PRO A 118 -11.58 -7.58 -1.54
CA PRO A 118 -11.92 -8.57 -2.56
C PRO A 118 -11.61 -8.09 -3.99
N THR A 119 -11.97 -6.85 -4.31
CA THR A 119 -11.71 -6.26 -5.63
C THR A 119 -10.22 -6.18 -5.95
N VAL A 120 -9.41 -5.73 -5.00
CA VAL A 120 -7.95 -5.65 -5.18
C VAL A 120 -7.33 -7.04 -5.30
N THR A 121 -7.73 -7.98 -4.44
CA THR A 121 -7.22 -9.37 -4.48
C THR A 121 -7.56 -10.03 -5.82
N MET A 122 -8.80 -9.89 -6.29
CA MET A 122 -9.20 -10.41 -7.60
C MET A 122 -8.44 -9.74 -8.75
N HIS A 123 -8.25 -8.42 -8.70
CA HIS A 123 -7.53 -7.69 -9.76
C HIS A 123 -6.04 -8.08 -9.83
N VAL A 124 -5.39 -8.24 -8.67
CA VAL A 124 -3.94 -8.47 -8.60
C VAL A 124 -3.57 -9.95 -8.66
N ASN A 125 -4.34 -10.81 -8.00
CA ASN A 125 -4.02 -12.23 -7.84
C ASN A 125 -4.91 -13.16 -8.66
N GLY A 126 -5.99 -12.64 -9.29
CA GLY A 126 -6.93 -13.45 -10.08
C GLY A 126 -7.76 -14.45 -9.26
N MET A 127 -7.87 -14.24 -7.94
CA MET A 127 -8.57 -15.17 -7.04
C MET A 127 -9.36 -14.44 -5.95
N SER A 128 -10.28 -15.17 -5.30
CA SER A 128 -11.02 -14.65 -4.13
C SER A 128 -10.10 -14.45 -2.92
N VAL A 129 -10.57 -13.65 -1.95
CA VAL A 129 -9.83 -13.45 -0.68
C VAL A 129 -9.67 -14.77 0.07
N ASP A 130 -10.71 -15.60 0.14
CA ASP A 130 -10.67 -16.88 0.85
C ASP A 130 -9.67 -17.84 0.20
N LYS A 131 -9.62 -17.89 -1.15
CA LYS A 131 -8.63 -18.69 -1.87
C LYS A 131 -7.21 -18.15 -1.66
N TRP A 132 -7.04 -16.83 -1.62
CA TRP A 132 -5.74 -16.24 -1.31
C TRP A 132 -5.27 -16.59 0.11
N ILE A 133 -6.17 -16.54 1.11
CA ILE A 133 -5.88 -16.94 2.50
C ILE A 133 -5.48 -18.41 2.56
N GLU A 134 -6.23 -19.29 1.91
CA GLU A 134 -5.93 -20.73 1.84
C GLU A 134 -4.51 -20.96 1.28
N VAL A 135 -4.22 -20.39 0.11
CA VAL A 135 -2.93 -20.53 -0.57
C VAL A 135 -1.79 -19.97 0.29
N ALA A 136 -1.96 -18.77 0.84
CA ALA A 136 -0.95 -18.15 1.69
C ALA A 136 -0.71 -18.92 2.98
N SER A 137 -1.77 -19.45 3.61
CA SER A 137 -1.66 -20.29 4.80
C SER A 137 -0.89 -21.57 4.52
N GLU A 138 -1.17 -22.22 3.40
CA GLU A 138 -0.47 -23.43 3.01
C GLU A 138 1.02 -23.16 2.71
N GLN A 139 1.33 -22.06 2.04
CA GLN A 139 2.72 -21.64 1.80
C GLN A 139 3.47 -21.33 3.11
N ILE A 140 2.80 -20.75 4.11
CA ILE A 140 3.41 -20.54 5.45
C ILE A 140 3.71 -21.88 6.10
N LYS A 141 2.75 -22.81 6.14
CA LYS A 141 2.96 -24.14 6.71
C LYS A 141 4.11 -24.90 6.06
N GLN A 142 4.20 -24.84 4.72
CA GLN A 142 5.32 -25.43 3.99
C GLN A 142 6.65 -24.76 4.33
N ALA A 143 6.69 -23.44 4.43
CA ALA A 143 7.91 -22.69 4.74
C ALA A 143 8.39 -22.87 6.20
N THR A 144 7.48 -23.20 7.11
CA THR A 144 7.78 -23.40 8.53
C THR A 144 8.00 -24.87 8.89
N PHE A 145 7.66 -25.82 8.01
CA PHE A 145 7.80 -27.24 8.26
C PHE A 145 9.23 -27.61 8.65
N GLY A 146 9.40 -28.34 9.76
CA GLY A 146 10.68 -28.74 10.32
C GLY A 146 11.50 -27.59 10.95
N THR A 147 10.90 -26.44 11.18
CA THR A 147 11.52 -25.29 11.88
C THR A 147 10.88 -25.07 13.25
N GLU A 148 11.49 -24.22 14.07
CA GLU A 148 10.93 -23.78 15.36
C GLU A 148 9.56 -23.08 15.24
N PHE A 149 9.19 -22.62 14.04
CA PHE A 149 7.93 -21.92 13.75
C PHE A 149 6.81 -22.84 13.26
N GLN A 150 7.03 -24.16 13.18
CA GLN A 150 6.06 -25.09 12.59
C GLN A 150 4.68 -25.05 13.26
N GLU A 151 4.64 -24.95 14.58
CA GLU A 151 3.39 -24.90 15.34
C GLU A 151 2.89 -23.46 15.62
N MET A 152 3.56 -22.46 15.04
CA MET A 152 3.17 -21.06 15.27
C MET A 152 1.83 -20.75 14.61
N PRO A 153 0.85 -20.19 15.37
CA PRO A 153 -0.46 -19.87 14.85
C PRO A 153 -0.44 -18.87 13.68
N ILE A 154 -1.34 -19.05 12.73
CA ILE A 154 -1.60 -18.10 11.66
C ILE A 154 -2.91 -17.37 11.99
N LYS A 155 -2.81 -16.09 12.34
CA LYS A 155 -3.97 -15.21 12.53
C LYS A 155 -4.38 -14.59 11.20
N ILE A 156 -5.68 -14.39 11.00
CA ILE A 156 -6.23 -13.78 9.80
C ILE A 156 -6.95 -12.49 10.19
N ARG A 157 -6.58 -11.39 9.54
CA ARG A 157 -7.26 -10.10 9.66
C ARG A 157 -7.72 -9.61 8.31
N GLN A 158 -8.99 -9.71 8.03
CA GLN A 158 -9.56 -9.13 6.83
C GLN A 158 -9.73 -7.62 6.96
N LYS A 159 -9.89 -6.94 5.84
CA LYS A 159 -10.11 -5.48 5.82
C LYS A 159 -11.33 -5.12 6.66
N PRO A 160 -11.22 -4.17 7.61
CA PRO A 160 -12.35 -3.68 8.37
C PRO A 160 -13.50 -3.22 7.46
N ARG A 161 -14.71 -3.68 7.76
CA ARG A 161 -15.96 -3.33 7.08
C ARG A 161 -17.07 -3.21 8.10
N PRO A 162 -18.06 -2.34 7.89
CA PRO A 162 -19.25 -2.31 8.74
C PRO A 162 -19.84 -3.71 8.93
N GLY A 163 -20.05 -4.11 10.17
CA GLY A 163 -20.63 -5.41 10.51
C GLY A 163 -19.67 -6.58 10.62
N ASN A 164 -18.38 -6.46 10.28
CA ASN A 164 -17.43 -7.51 10.56
C ASN A 164 -16.68 -7.28 11.89
N GLN A 165 -16.10 -8.36 12.44
CA GLN A 165 -15.43 -8.35 13.76
C GLN A 165 -14.23 -7.38 13.83
N TRP A 166 -13.65 -6.97 12.70
CA TRP A 166 -12.49 -6.07 12.64
C TRP A 166 -12.86 -4.60 12.53
N TRP A 167 -14.17 -4.26 12.42
CA TRP A 167 -14.61 -2.90 12.13
C TRP A 167 -14.11 -1.85 13.13
N ASN A 168 -14.13 -2.20 14.42
CA ASN A 168 -13.70 -1.31 15.51
C ASN A 168 -12.39 -1.74 16.17
N THR A 169 -11.59 -2.57 15.51
CA THR A 169 -10.32 -3.06 16.06
C THR A 169 -9.13 -2.38 15.39
N ASP A 170 -8.05 -2.17 16.15
CA ASP A 170 -6.80 -1.62 15.65
C ASP A 170 -5.86 -2.75 15.23
N ILE A 171 -5.31 -2.70 14.04
CA ILE A 171 -4.35 -3.68 13.56
C ILE A 171 -3.08 -3.71 14.42
N ARG A 172 -2.73 -2.61 15.07
CA ARG A 172 -1.56 -2.51 15.94
C ARG A 172 -1.59 -3.52 17.09
N GLU A 173 -2.76 -3.87 17.59
CA GLU A 173 -2.90 -4.89 18.62
C GLU A 173 -2.54 -6.30 18.09
N GLU A 174 -2.86 -6.58 16.85
CA GLU A 174 -2.56 -7.86 16.21
C GLU A 174 -1.13 -7.94 15.68
N LEU A 175 -0.43 -6.80 15.57
CA LEU A 175 0.98 -6.74 15.21
C LEU A 175 1.90 -6.99 16.42
N LYS A 176 1.41 -6.88 17.65
CA LYS A 176 2.20 -7.19 18.87
C LYS A 176 2.55 -8.68 18.91
N GLY A 177 3.84 -8.99 19.00
CA GLY A 177 4.32 -10.38 18.98
C GLY A 177 4.11 -11.10 17.64
N CYS A 178 3.87 -10.37 16.56
CA CYS A 178 3.78 -10.94 15.23
C CYS A 178 5.18 -11.18 14.63
N GLN A 179 5.50 -12.43 14.30
CA GLN A 179 6.78 -12.83 13.69
C GLN A 179 6.97 -12.20 12.30
N ALA A 180 5.93 -12.26 11.50
CA ALA A 180 5.87 -11.60 10.21
C ALA A 180 4.42 -11.46 9.73
N MET A 181 4.14 -10.38 9.02
CA MET A 181 2.85 -10.13 8.37
C MET A 181 2.94 -10.47 6.90
N VAL A 182 1.95 -11.19 6.38
CA VAL A 182 1.81 -11.46 4.94
C VAL A 182 0.60 -10.72 4.40
N THR A 183 0.81 -9.98 3.33
CA THR A 183 -0.27 -9.28 2.63
C THR A 183 0.00 -9.24 1.12
N ASN A 184 -1.02 -8.95 0.32
CA ASN A 184 -0.80 -8.69 -1.11
C ASN A 184 -0.59 -7.19 -1.38
N MET A 185 -1.66 -6.42 -1.59
CA MET A 185 -1.59 -4.98 -1.93
C MET A 185 -2.22 -4.08 -0.84
N SER A 186 -2.38 -4.58 0.39
CA SER A 186 -2.97 -3.79 1.46
C SER A 186 -2.02 -2.69 1.96
N LEU A 187 -2.56 -1.53 2.27
CA LEU A 187 -1.83 -0.46 2.97
C LEU A 187 -1.45 -0.84 4.41
N SER A 188 -2.10 -1.86 4.99
CA SER A 188 -1.69 -2.41 6.29
C SER A 188 -0.25 -2.92 6.33
N ALA A 189 0.37 -3.13 5.17
CA ALA A 189 1.80 -3.37 5.06
C ALA A 189 2.65 -2.23 5.66
N ILE A 190 2.21 -0.99 5.50
CA ILE A 190 2.86 0.19 6.12
C ILE A 190 2.68 0.14 7.63
N ASP A 191 1.46 -0.20 8.09
CA ASP A 191 1.22 -0.38 9.53
C ASP A 191 2.13 -1.46 10.11
N GLY A 192 2.36 -2.57 9.38
CA GLY A 192 3.31 -3.61 9.77
C GLY A 192 4.71 -3.07 10.01
N ILE A 193 5.29 -2.36 9.03
CA ILE A 193 6.63 -1.78 9.13
C ILE A 193 6.72 -0.76 10.27
N LEU A 194 5.77 0.18 10.36
CA LEU A 194 5.78 1.22 11.40
C LEU A 194 5.55 0.66 12.81
N ASN A 195 4.89 -0.50 12.92
CA ASN A 195 4.74 -1.22 14.19
C ASN A 195 5.76 -2.36 14.33
N MET A 196 6.95 -2.18 13.75
CA MET A 196 8.13 -3.02 14.00
C MET A 196 7.98 -4.48 13.57
N THR A 197 6.99 -4.79 12.72
CA THR A 197 6.71 -6.14 12.21
C THR A 197 7.24 -6.29 10.78
N PRO A 198 8.10 -7.28 10.51
CA PRO A 198 8.53 -7.57 9.15
C PRO A 198 7.35 -7.97 8.26
N VAL A 199 7.40 -7.53 6.99
CA VAL A 199 6.30 -7.74 6.05
C VAL A 199 6.79 -8.56 4.84
N LEU A 200 5.92 -9.46 4.37
CA LEU A 200 6.03 -10.08 3.05
C LEU A 200 4.83 -9.64 2.22
N SER A 201 5.09 -9.10 1.04
CA SER A 201 4.04 -8.51 0.22
C SER A 201 4.24 -8.77 -1.28
N HIS A 202 3.20 -8.50 -2.04
CA HIS A 202 3.30 -8.54 -3.50
C HIS A 202 4.34 -7.51 -3.99
N LYS A 203 5.09 -7.86 -5.06
CA LYS A 203 6.16 -7.03 -5.65
C LYS A 203 5.73 -5.62 -6.09
N ARG A 204 4.43 -5.37 -6.24
CA ARG A 204 3.85 -4.05 -6.57
C ARG A 204 3.36 -3.27 -5.35
N ASN A 205 3.48 -3.81 -4.15
CA ASN A 205 3.11 -3.06 -2.95
C ASN A 205 4.15 -1.98 -2.67
N ILE A 206 3.72 -0.87 -2.07
CA ILE A 206 4.61 0.24 -1.70
C ILE A 206 5.76 -0.18 -0.78
N VAL A 207 5.57 -1.24 0.02
CA VAL A 207 6.63 -1.76 0.90
C VAL A 207 7.61 -2.70 0.19
N SER A 208 7.41 -3.05 -1.08
CA SER A 208 8.22 -4.04 -1.80
C SER A 208 9.72 -3.70 -1.87
N PHE A 209 10.07 -2.43 -1.65
CA PHE A 209 11.48 -1.97 -1.57
C PHE A 209 12.21 -2.43 -0.30
N ILE A 210 11.44 -2.66 0.77
CA ILE A 210 11.95 -2.92 2.12
C ILE A 210 11.37 -4.19 2.73
N ALA A 211 10.54 -4.90 2.01
CA ALA A 211 9.81 -6.09 2.44
C ALA A 211 10.16 -7.31 1.58
N GLY A 212 10.00 -8.49 2.15
CA GLY A 212 10.10 -9.74 1.41
C GLY A 212 8.95 -9.89 0.40
N GLN A 213 9.23 -10.59 -0.71
CA GLN A 213 8.24 -10.84 -1.75
C GLN A 213 7.79 -12.31 -1.80
N HIS A 214 8.50 -13.21 -1.11
CA HIS A 214 8.25 -14.65 -1.14
C HIS A 214 7.94 -15.19 0.26
N ILE A 215 6.78 -15.82 0.43
CA ILE A 215 6.36 -16.43 1.70
C ILE A 215 7.34 -17.48 2.19
N SER A 216 8.07 -18.15 1.29
CA SER A 216 9.14 -19.09 1.65
C SER A 216 10.26 -18.50 2.52
N LYS A 217 10.33 -17.18 2.64
CA LYS A 217 11.29 -16.48 3.51
C LYS A 217 10.71 -16.04 4.86
N ILE A 218 9.50 -16.50 5.21
CA ILE A 218 8.76 -16.03 6.39
C ILE A 218 9.48 -16.32 7.71
N THR A 219 10.27 -17.37 7.78
CA THR A 219 11.08 -17.73 8.98
C THR A 219 12.26 -16.78 9.20
N LYS A 220 12.76 -16.15 8.10
CA LYS A 220 13.86 -15.17 8.11
C LYS A 220 13.47 -13.96 7.25
N PRO A 221 12.45 -13.18 7.66
CA PRO A 221 11.96 -12.07 6.88
C PRO A 221 12.99 -10.94 6.84
N MET A 222 12.94 -10.12 5.79
CA MET A 222 13.79 -8.93 5.68
C MET A 222 13.55 -7.97 6.83
N ARG A 223 14.64 -7.44 7.41
CA ARG A 223 14.64 -6.43 8.47
C ARG A 223 15.65 -5.33 8.14
N PRO A 224 15.34 -4.44 7.18
CA PRO A 224 16.24 -3.34 6.83
C PRO A 224 16.53 -2.42 8.01
N GLY A 225 17.70 -1.79 8.01
CA GLY A 225 18.07 -0.83 9.04
C GLY A 225 17.33 0.50 8.92
N HIS A 226 17.40 1.33 9.97
CA HIS A 226 16.73 2.62 10.07
C HIS A 226 16.96 3.53 8.84
N LYS A 227 18.19 3.60 8.34
CA LYS A 227 18.51 4.43 7.16
C LYS A 227 17.64 4.04 5.96
N THR A 228 17.56 2.75 5.65
CA THR A 228 16.77 2.23 4.51
C THR A 228 15.27 2.49 4.70
N ILE A 229 14.78 2.30 5.93
CA ILE A 229 13.36 2.57 6.24
C ILE A 229 13.06 4.07 6.11
N ASN A 230 13.93 4.94 6.57
CA ASN A 230 13.75 6.38 6.45
C ASN A 230 13.75 6.86 5.00
N GLU A 231 14.64 6.35 4.16
CA GLU A 231 14.63 6.68 2.72
C GLU A 231 13.34 6.18 2.04
N TRP A 232 12.85 5.00 2.41
CA TRP A 232 11.56 4.51 1.96
C TRP A 232 10.40 5.39 2.46
N LEU A 233 10.40 5.84 3.72
CA LEU A 233 9.38 6.76 4.26
C LEU A 233 9.34 8.08 3.50
N LYS A 234 10.49 8.67 3.17
CA LYS A 234 10.56 9.86 2.31
C LYS A 234 9.87 9.60 0.97
N MET A 235 10.17 8.48 0.32
CA MET A 235 9.51 8.09 -0.93
C MET A 235 7.99 7.94 -0.74
N VAL A 236 7.53 7.32 0.35
CA VAL A 236 6.10 7.16 0.65
C VAL A 236 5.39 8.51 0.75
N VAL A 237 5.97 9.44 1.51
CA VAL A 237 5.35 10.76 1.72
C VAL A 237 5.40 11.66 0.51
N ASP A 238 6.42 11.51 -0.35
CA ASP A 238 6.54 12.27 -1.59
C ASP A 238 5.55 11.82 -2.69
N ASN A 239 4.86 10.70 -2.46
CA ASN A 239 3.87 10.15 -3.38
C ASN A 239 2.43 10.22 -2.84
N GLN A 240 2.18 11.13 -1.90
CA GLN A 240 0.84 11.46 -1.43
C GLN A 240 0.69 12.97 -1.26
N PHE A 241 -0.49 13.50 -1.56
CA PHE A 241 -0.74 14.93 -1.71
C PHE A 241 -2.06 15.33 -1.07
N LYS A 242 -2.12 16.55 -0.52
CA LYS A 242 -3.38 17.19 -0.12
C LYS A 242 -4.15 17.70 -1.34
N LEU A 243 -5.44 17.93 -1.20
CA LEU A 243 -6.25 18.53 -2.27
C LEU A 243 -5.68 19.85 -2.77
N SER A 244 -5.17 20.69 -1.86
CA SER A 244 -4.50 21.96 -2.21
C SER A 244 -3.28 21.74 -3.11
N GLU A 245 -2.42 20.77 -2.77
CA GLU A 245 -1.21 20.43 -3.53
C GLU A 245 -1.53 19.80 -4.90
N ILE A 246 -2.69 19.16 -5.01
CA ILE A 246 -3.20 18.65 -6.30
C ILE A 246 -3.70 19.82 -7.15
N ALA A 247 -4.47 20.73 -6.53
CA ALA A 247 -5.11 21.84 -7.23
C ALA A 247 -4.15 22.96 -7.67
N ASP A 248 -3.04 23.16 -6.98
CA ASP A 248 -2.03 24.18 -7.32
C ASP A 248 -0.92 23.67 -8.27
N GLY A 249 -0.99 22.38 -8.67
CA GLY A 249 -0.04 21.78 -9.60
C GLY A 249 1.19 21.14 -8.92
N THR A 250 1.38 21.32 -7.60
CA THR A 250 2.53 20.75 -6.87
C THR A 250 2.63 19.24 -7.06
N ALA A 251 1.48 18.53 -6.97
CA ALA A 251 1.43 17.09 -7.18
C ALA A 251 1.87 16.70 -8.59
N TYR A 252 1.41 17.44 -9.59
CA TYR A 252 1.79 17.24 -10.98
C TYR A 252 3.31 17.38 -11.17
N ASP A 253 3.87 18.49 -10.72
CA ASP A 253 5.30 18.78 -10.89
C ASP A 253 6.17 17.70 -10.23
N LEU A 254 5.83 17.27 -9.01
CA LEU A 254 6.57 16.23 -8.33
C LEU A 254 6.46 14.87 -9.04
N LEU A 255 5.28 14.50 -9.50
CA LEU A 255 5.05 13.23 -10.19
C LEU A 255 5.71 13.19 -11.57
N MET A 256 5.75 14.29 -12.30
CA MET A 256 6.37 14.37 -13.62
C MET A 256 7.91 14.43 -13.55
N LYS A 257 8.49 14.89 -12.46
CA LYS A 257 9.95 14.84 -12.22
C LYS A 257 10.46 13.46 -11.83
N GLN A 258 9.57 12.53 -11.51
CA GLN A 258 9.97 11.16 -11.18
C GLN A 258 10.51 10.45 -12.41
N PRO A 259 11.62 9.68 -12.29
CA PRO A 259 12.09 8.85 -13.37
C PRO A 259 10.97 7.91 -13.80
N ASN A 260 10.73 7.78 -15.10
CA ASN A 260 9.61 7.07 -15.72
C ASN A 260 9.29 5.75 -15.00
N ASN A 261 8.19 5.75 -14.26
CA ASN A 261 7.65 4.60 -13.57
C ASN A 261 6.82 3.70 -14.50
N HIS A 262 7.00 3.85 -15.80
CA HIS A 262 6.33 3.03 -16.80
C HIS A 262 6.89 1.61 -16.73
N LEU A 263 6.12 0.73 -16.12
CA LEU A 263 6.24 -0.66 -16.50
C LEU A 263 5.81 -0.75 -17.96
N LYS A 264 6.71 -1.19 -18.82
CA LYS A 264 6.35 -1.47 -20.22
C LYS A 264 5.18 -2.46 -20.26
N PRO A 265 4.32 -2.44 -21.29
CA PRO A 265 3.19 -3.36 -21.41
C PRO A 265 3.57 -4.82 -21.19
N GLU A 266 4.75 -5.25 -21.64
CA GLU A 266 5.27 -6.60 -21.44
C GLU A 266 5.49 -6.92 -19.94
N GLN A 267 6.01 -5.95 -19.18
CA GLN A 267 6.22 -6.07 -17.72
C GLN A 267 4.90 -6.09 -16.95
N ILE A 268 3.85 -5.45 -17.49
CA ILE A 268 2.49 -5.50 -16.94
C ILE A 268 1.86 -6.85 -17.23
N GLN A 269 2.02 -7.40 -18.45
CA GLN A 269 1.50 -8.71 -18.84
C GLN A 269 2.13 -9.87 -18.07
N GLU A 270 3.44 -9.83 -17.80
CA GLU A 270 4.10 -10.80 -16.91
C GLU A 270 3.61 -10.72 -15.46
N GLN A 271 3.02 -9.61 -15.08
CA GLN A 271 2.52 -9.35 -13.73
C GLN A 271 1.02 -9.67 -13.57
N ILE A 272 0.31 -9.90 -14.67
CA ILE A 272 -1.12 -10.28 -14.70
C ILE A 272 -1.29 -11.81 -14.86
N LYS A 273 -0.23 -12.53 -15.30
CA LYS A 273 -0.13 -13.99 -15.28
C LYS A 273 0.23 -14.49 -13.88
#